data_0196ea9441b7ecf9bf47b635a4d14785
#
_entry.id   0196ea9441b7ecf9bf47b635a4d14785
#
_cell.length_a   1.000
_cell.length_b   1.000
_cell.length_c   1.000
_cell.angle_alpha   90.00
_cell.angle_beta   90.00
_cell.angle_gamma   90.00
#
_symmetry.space_group_name_H-M   'P 1'
#
loop_
_entity.id
_entity.type
_entity.pdbx_description
1 polymer ?
#
loop_
_entity_poly.entity_id
_entity_poly.type
_entity_poly.pdbx_seq_one_letter_code
_entity_poly.pdbx_strand_id
1 'polypeptide(L)' 'MTEFSDTARLLFMLANHRKVIVEVLPGNRKDIYVEEGFMGDVQGPAVTVRSDIGPDELLEAKRRAIDLALQQVDRHG' A
#
# COMPACT_ATOMS: atom_id res chain seq x y z
N MET A 1 -15.72 4.78 -9.97
CA MET A 1 -14.86 4.38 -8.85
C MET A 1 -14.31 5.62 -8.18
N THR A 2 -14.38 5.66 -6.87
CA THR A 2 -13.92 6.83 -6.12
C THR A 2 -12.41 6.81 -5.95
N GLU A 3 -11.77 7.90 -6.31
CA GLU A 3 -10.34 8.08 -6.11
C GLU A 3 -10.11 8.77 -4.76
N PHE A 4 -9.23 8.23 -3.96
CA PHE A 4 -8.92 8.82 -2.66
C PHE A 4 -7.92 9.97 -2.82
N SER A 5 -8.07 11.00 -1.98
CA SER A 5 -7.10 12.09 -1.93
C SER A 5 -5.86 11.69 -1.14
N ASP A 6 -4.77 12.43 -1.35
CA ASP A 6 -3.57 12.22 -0.55
C ASP A 6 -3.82 12.50 0.93
N THR A 7 -4.70 13.46 1.25
CA THR A 7 -5.09 13.72 2.63
C THR A 7 -5.75 12.50 3.26
N ALA A 8 -6.68 11.87 2.54
CA ALA A 8 -7.34 10.65 3.03
C ALA A 8 -6.34 9.52 3.23
N ARG A 9 -5.41 9.37 2.31
CA ARG A 9 -4.35 8.36 2.39
C ARG A 9 -3.47 8.59 3.61
N LEU A 10 -3.07 9.84 3.85
CA LEU A 10 -2.23 10.19 4.99
C LEU A 10 -2.93 9.88 6.30
N LEU A 11 -4.19 10.29 6.45
CA LEU A 11 -4.95 10.03 7.66
C LEU A 11 -5.09 8.53 7.91
N PHE A 12 -5.33 7.77 6.87
CA PHE A 12 -5.41 6.31 6.96
C PHE A 12 -4.09 5.72 7.47
N MET A 13 -2.97 6.19 6.92
CA MET A 13 -1.65 5.67 7.28
C MET A 13 -1.23 6.03 8.71
N LEU A 14 -1.71 7.16 9.22
CA LEU A 14 -1.37 7.61 10.58
C LEU A 14 -2.12 6.82 11.67
N ALA A 15 -3.18 6.12 11.31
CA ALA A 15 -3.96 5.34 12.25
C ALA A 15 -3.42 3.90 12.34
N ASN A 16 -3.59 3.28 13.51
CA ASN A 16 -3.37 1.86 13.73
C ASN A 16 -1.97 1.34 13.35
N HIS A 17 -0.96 2.18 13.44
CA HIS A 17 0.42 1.80 13.13
C HIS A 17 0.56 1.17 11.74
N ARG A 18 0.00 1.83 10.73
CA ARG A 18 0.10 1.38 9.34
C ARG A 18 1.40 1.86 8.71
N LYS A 19 1.97 1.03 7.84
CA LYS A 19 3.17 1.39 7.09
C LYS A 19 3.14 0.74 5.72
N VAL A 20 3.82 1.37 4.76
CA VAL A 20 3.95 0.82 3.41
C VAL A 20 5.20 -0.04 3.37
N ILE A 21 5.04 -1.29 2.96
CA ILE A 21 6.14 -2.24 2.82
C ILE A 21 6.45 -2.41 1.34
N VAL A 22 7.73 -2.38 1.01
CA VAL A 22 8.22 -2.71 -0.33
C VAL A 22 9.07 -3.96 -0.18
N GLU A 23 8.57 -5.08 -0.68
CA GLU A 23 9.24 -6.37 -0.57
C GLU A 23 9.88 -6.70 -1.91
N VAL A 24 11.20 -6.94 -1.90
CA VAL A 24 11.92 -7.33 -3.12
C VAL A 24 11.78 -8.82 -3.32
N LEU A 25 11.31 -9.20 -4.52
CA LEU A 25 11.06 -10.58 -4.87
C LEU A 25 12.01 -11.04 -5.98
N PRO A 26 12.21 -12.35 -6.15
CA PRO A 26 12.95 -12.87 -7.29
C PRO A 26 12.29 -12.50 -8.61
N GLY A 27 13.06 -12.49 -9.68
CA GLY A 27 12.52 -12.24 -11.02
C GLY A 27 12.25 -10.77 -11.33
N ASN A 28 13.04 -9.86 -10.76
CA ASN A 28 12.95 -8.43 -11.04
C ASN A 28 11.57 -7.85 -10.67
N ARG A 29 11.05 -8.26 -9.51
CA ARG A 29 9.73 -7.81 -9.04
C ARG A 29 9.80 -7.25 -7.63
N LYS A 30 8.84 -6.38 -7.32
CA LYS A 30 8.60 -5.86 -5.96
C LYS A 30 7.11 -5.95 -5.67
N ASP A 31 6.78 -6.37 -4.45
CA ASP A 31 5.42 -6.28 -3.94
C ASP A 31 5.33 -5.10 -2.98
N ILE A 32 4.28 -4.31 -3.13
CA ILE A 32 4.04 -3.13 -2.31
C ILE A 32 2.68 -3.30 -1.64
N TYR A 33 2.65 -3.21 -0.33
CA TYR A 33 1.41 -3.38 0.43
C TYR A 33 1.46 -2.59 1.72
N VAL A 34 0.29 -2.41 2.34
CA VAL A 34 0.18 -1.75 3.64
C VAL A 34 0.12 -2.81 4.72
N GLU A 35 0.95 -2.64 5.74
CA GLU A 35 1.00 -3.51 6.90
C GLU A 35 0.48 -2.73 8.11
N GLU A 36 -0.34 -3.37 8.94
CA GLU A 36 -0.96 -2.74 10.09
C GLU A 36 -0.56 -3.44 11.37
N GLY A 37 -0.36 -2.65 12.44
CA GLY A 37 -0.02 -3.16 13.76
C GLY A 37 1.48 -3.18 14.01
N PHE A 38 1.87 -3.26 15.29
CA PHE A 38 3.28 -3.26 15.69
C PHE A 38 4.06 -4.44 15.12
N MET A 39 3.43 -5.59 15.03
CA MET A 39 4.07 -6.83 14.61
C MET A 39 3.69 -7.22 13.18
N GLY A 40 3.08 -6.31 12.43
CA GLY A 40 2.63 -6.63 11.09
C GLY A 40 1.49 -7.63 11.08
N ASP A 41 0.54 -7.46 11.98
CA ASP A 41 -0.54 -8.43 12.21
C ASP A 41 -1.49 -8.55 11.02
N VAL A 42 -1.68 -7.46 10.28
CA VAL A 42 -2.59 -7.43 9.13
C VAL A 42 -1.83 -6.90 7.92
N GLN A 43 -1.96 -7.58 6.79
CA GLN A 43 -1.38 -7.16 5.53
C GLN A 43 -2.48 -6.90 4.53
N GLY A 44 -2.42 -5.76 3.85
CA GLY A 44 -3.34 -5.41 2.78
C GLY A 44 -2.98 -6.09 1.47
N PRO A 45 -3.82 -5.92 0.44
CA PRO A 45 -3.52 -6.46 -0.88
C PRO A 45 -2.23 -5.87 -1.45
N ALA A 46 -1.46 -6.69 -2.14
CA ALA A 46 -0.20 -6.27 -2.72
C ALA A 46 -0.37 -5.76 -4.15
N VAL A 47 0.42 -4.76 -4.49
CA VAL A 47 0.60 -4.29 -5.88
C VAL A 47 1.96 -4.79 -6.33
N THR A 48 1.99 -5.60 -7.38
CA THR A 48 3.24 -6.15 -7.92
C THR A 48 3.72 -5.29 -9.07
N VAL A 49 4.97 -4.85 -8.99
CA VAL A 49 5.61 -4.03 -10.02
C VAL A 49 6.98 -4.59 -10.35
N ARG A 50 7.58 -4.09 -11.44
CA ARG A 50 8.96 -4.42 -11.78
C ARG A 50 9.91 -3.67 -10.86
N SER A 51 11.05 -4.30 -10.55
CA SER A 51 12.04 -3.69 -9.65
C SER A 51 12.70 -2.46 -10.25
N ASP A 52 12.72 -2.34 -11.58
CA ASP A 52 13.45 -1.29 -12.30
C ASP A 52 12.60 -0.07 -12.65
N ILE A 53 11.41 0.05 -12.08
CA ILE A 53 10.55 1.22 -12.33
C ILE A 53 11.16 2.48 -11.73
N GLY A 54 10.79 3.63 -12.31
CA GLY A 54 11.26 4.93 -11.83
C GLY A 54 10.56 5.38 -10.56
N PRO A 55 11.08 6.47 -9.93
CA PRO A 55 10.51 6.96 -8.66
C PRO A 55 9.05 7.37 -8.76
N ASP A 56 8.62 7.95 -9.89
CA ASP A 56 7.23 8.37 -10.06
C ASP A 56 6.29 7.17 -10.13
N GLU A 57 6.70 6.13 -10.84
CA GLU A 57 5.92 4.90 -10.94
C GLU A 57 5.85 4.18 -9.59
N LEU A 58 6.94 4.19 -8.85
CA LEU A 58 6.98 3.61 -7.52
C LEU A 58 6.03 4.35 -6.58
N LEU A 59 6.01 5.69 -6.64
CA LEU A 59 5.12 6.49 -5.82
C LEU A 59 3.65 6.17 -6.14
N GLU A 60 3.32 6.05 -7.43
CA GLU A 60 1.96 5.67 -7.83
C GLU A 60 1.59 4.27 -7.35
N ALA A 61 2.53 3.34 -7.40
CA ALA A 61 2.29 1.98 -6.90
C ALA A 61 2.01 1.99 -5.40
N LYS A 62 2.71 2.83 -4.65
CA LYS A 62 2.46 3.00 -3.21
C LYS A 62 1.08 3.57 -2.95
N ARG A 63 0.65 4.58 -3.73
CA ARG A 63 -0.71 5.13 -3.62
C ARG A 63 -1.76 4.06 -3.87
N ARG A 64 -1.55 3.24 -4.89
CA ARG A 64 -2.48 2.14 -5.20
C ARG A 64 -2.57 1.12 -4.08
N ALA A 65 -1.44 0.78 -3.47
CA ALA A 65 -1.43 -0.15 -2.33
C ALA A 65 -2.23 0.42 -1.16
N ILE A 66 -2.07 1.71 -0.87
CA ILE A 66 -2.83 2.38 0.18
C ILE A 66 -4.33 2.38 -0.17
N ASP A 67 -4.68 2.67 -1.41
CA ASP A 67 -6.08 2.70 -1.86
C ASP A 67 -6.73 1.32 -1.72
N LEU A 68 -6.01 0.27 -2.06
CA LEU A 68 -6.52 -1.09 -1.90
C LEU A 68 -6.76 -1.43 -0.43
N ALA A 69 -5.86 -1.02 0.45
CA ALA A 69 -6.03 -1.24 1.88
C ALA A 69 -7.23 -0.44 2.42
N LEU A 70 -7.39 0.81 1.98
CA LEU A 70 -8.55 1.63 2.33
C LEU A 70 -9.86 0.99 1.91
N GLN A 71 -9.93 0.51 0.67
CA GLN A 71 -11.12 -0.15 0.15
C GLN A 71 -11.46 -1.40 0.94
N GLN A 72 -10.48 -2.14 1.36
CA GLN A 72 -10.68 -3.34 2.15
C GLN A 72 -11.28 -3.03 3.52
N VAL A 73 -10.80 -1.98 4.17
CA VAL A 73 -11.34 -1.53 5.46
C VAL A 73 -12.79 -1.07 5.30
N ASP A 74 -13.08 -0.29 4.25
CA ASP A 74 -14.43 0.19 3.98
C ASP A 74 -15.42 -0.95 3.77
N ARG A 75 -15.00 -2.05 3.14
CA ARG A 75 -15.87 -3.19 2.91
C ARG A 75 -16.23 -3.92 4.19
N HIS A 76 -15.36 -3.89 5.18
CA HIS A 76 -15.56 -4.58 6.44
C HIS A 76 -16.13 -3.67 7.54
N GLY A 77 -16.07 -2.39 7.28
CA GLY A 77 -16.58 -1.40 8.21
C GLY A 77 -18.01 -1.04 7.91
#